data_b09f65d393e76b48f496d474045f3f03
#
_entry.id   b09f65d393e76b48f496d474045f3f03
#
_cell.length_a   1.000
_cell.length_b   1.000
_cell.length_c   1.000
_cell.angle_alpha   90.00
_cell.angle_beta   90.00
_cell.angle_gamma   90.00
#
_symmetry.space_group_name_H-M   'P 1'
#
loop_
_entity.id
_entity.type
_entity.pdbx_description
1 polymer ?
#
loop_
_entity_poly.entity_id
_entity_poly.type
_entity_poly.pdbx_seq_one_letter_code
_entity_poly.pdbx_strand_id
1 'polypeptide(L)'
;MPAPDRLTVLRAILEPGAVPIFTAPDPGTAFEMVAGCAEGGARAVEFTNRGDFAHQTFLALSRRVAAELPDVILGAGTIIDAPTAALFIAAGARFVVGQSFSEEVARLCNRRRVVYIPGCGTATEIAAAEEIGCEIVKLFPAAAYDGPAFVRNFLAPSPGSKVMPTNVLATEEATRAWIAAGVAALGVGGHLYSADLVASRDRAAIAERTRAFLGWVRDAREARSSAAAQAAPRQGGGRR
;
A
#
# COMPACT_ATOMS: atom_id res chain seq x y z
N MET A 1 -15.64 17.88 0.47
CA MET A 1 -14.85 17.93 -0.80
C MET A 1 -15.26 16.76 -1.70
N PRO A 2 -15.12 16.86 -3.03
CA PRO A 2 -15.36 15.71 -3.91
C PRO A 2 -14.39 14.58 -3.56
N ALA A 3 -14.83 13.34 -3.81
CA ALA A 3 -13.99 12.17 -3.58
C ALA A 3 -12.71 12.25 -4.45
N PRO A 4 -11.53 11.84 -3.93
CA PRO A 4 -10.30 11.81 -4.72
C PRO A 4 -10.49 10.87 -5.93
N ASP A 5 -9.99 11.29 -7.07
CA ASP A 5 -10.00 10.48 -8.27
C ASP A 5 -8.94 9.36 -8.20
N ARG A 6 -8.99 8.42 -9.16
CA ARG A 6 -8.09 7.26 -9.21
C ARG A 6 -6.60 7.66 -9.28
N LEU A 7 -6.26 8.72 -10.01
CA LEU A 7 -4.87 9.19 -10.13
C LEU A 7 -4.37 9.78 -8.81
N THR A 8 -5.20 10.54 -8.11
CA THR A 8 -4.89 11.07 -6.78
C THR A 8 -4.61 9.95 -5.79
N VAL A 9 -5.42 8.88 -5.80
CA VAL A 9 -5.20 7.70 -4.96
C VAL A 9 -3.88 7.01 -5.29
N LEU A 10 -3.59 6.78 -6.57
CA LEU A 10 -2.33 6.17 -7.01
C LEU A 10 -1.11 7.00 -6.59
N ARG A 11 -1.17 8.31 -6.73
CA ARG A 11 -0.10 9.22 -6.27
C ARG A 11 0.11 9.14 -4.77
N ALA A 12 -0.96 9.14 -3.98
CA ALA A 12 -0.87 9.04 -2.52
C ALA A 12 -0.24 7.74 -2.03
N ILE A 13 -0.28 6.67 -2.83
CA ILE A 13 0.38 5.39 -2.55
C ILE A 13 1.83 5.41 -3.07
N LEU A 14 2.03 5.83 -4.32
CA LEU A 14 3.29 5.67 -5.02
C LEU A 14 4.34 6.72 -4.64
N GLU A 15 3.94 7.97 -4.38
CA GLU A 15 4.88 9.04 -4.00
C GLU A 15 5.56 8.78 -2.65
N PRO A 16 4.81 8.51 -1.54
CA PRO A 16 5.45 8.13 -0.28
C PRO A 16 6.10 6.75 -0.34
N GLY A 17 5.56 5.85 -1.16
CA GLY A 17 6.04 4.49 -1.36
C GLY A 17 5.77 3.55 -0.19
N ALA A 18 4.80 3.88 0.65
CA ALA A 18 4.37 3.02 1.73
C ALA A 18 2.88 3.19 2.03
N VAL A 19 2.24 2.09 2.41
CA VAL A 19 0.85 2.03 2.88
C VAL A 19 0.85 1.34 4.24
N PRO A 20 0.60 2.08 5.35
CA PRO A 20 0.30 1.49 6.64
C PRO A 20 -0.95 0.62 6.57
N ILE A 21 -0.88 -0.58 7.17
CA ILE A 21 -1.96 -1.57 7.16
C ILE A 21 -2.28 -1.94 8.59
N PHE A 22 -3.55 -1.88 8.99
CA PHE A 22 -3.95 -2.21 10.34
C PHE A 22 -5.33 -2.87 10.43
N THR A 23 -5.58 -3.52 11.55
CA THR A 23 -6.89 -3.97 12.03
C THR A 23 -7.17 -3.29 13.36
N ALA A 24 -8.40 -2.89 13.61
CA ALA A 24 -8.79 -2.32 14.89
C ALA A 24 -10.15 -2.87 15.35
N PRO A 25 -10.34 -3.07 16.64
CA PRO A 25 -11.56 -3.67 17.19
C PRO A 25 -12.75 -2.70 17.16
N ASP A 26 -12.51 -1.39 17.17
CA ASP A 26 -13.52 -0.35 17.28
C ASP A 26 -13.14 0.91 16.48
N PRO A 27 -14.12 1.78 16.14
CA PRO A 27 -13.86 2.97 15.34
C PRO A 27 -12.95 4.01 16.03
N GLY A 28 -12.92 4.06 17.35
CA GLY A 28 -12.07 4.99 18.09
C GLY A 28 -10.59 4.60 17.97
N THR A 29 -10.27 3.34 18.25
CA THR A 29 -8.92 2.79 18.03
C THR A 29 -8.50 2.93 16.57
N ALA A 30 -9.39 2.60 15.63
CA ALA A 30 -9.13 2.75 14.20
C ALA A 30 -8.77 4.19 13.82
N PHE A 31 -9.47 5.17 14.37
CA PHE A 31 -9.20 6.57 14.09
C PHE A 31 -7.84 7.03 14.64
N GLU A 32 -7.48 6.66 15.87
CA GLU A 32 -6.16 7.00 16.42
C GLU A 32 -5.01 6.39 15.60
N MET A 33 -5.21 5.16 15.08
CA MET A 33 -4.26 4.55 14.15
C MET A 33 -4.10 5.39 12.87
N VAL A 34 -5.21 5.77 12.23
CA VAL A 34 -5.15 6.58 11.00
C VAL A 34 -4.54 7.95 11.27
N ALA A 35 -4.95 8.60 12.38
CA ALA A 35 -4.44 9.91 12.74
C ALA A 35 -2.93 9.91 13.02
N GLY A 36 -2.45 8.89 13.76
CA GLY A 36 -1.01 8.71 13.98
C GLY A 36 -0.25 8.46 12.68
N CYS A 37 -0.80 7.63 11.77
CA CYS A 37 -0.20 7.43 10.46
C CYS A 37 -0.12 8.74 9.65
N ALA A 38 -1.19 9.54 9.68
CA ALA A 38 -1.26 10.83 8.99
C ALA A 38 -0.22 11.83 9.54
N GLU A 39 -0.12 11.95 10.87
CA GLU A 39 0.88 12.79 11.54
C GLU A 39 2.32 12.33 11.25
N GLY A 40 2.50 11.03 11.04
CA GLY A 40 3.76 10.44 10.58
C GLY A 40 4.07 10.71 9.11
N GLY A 41 3.12 11.26 8.33
CA GLY A 41 3.27 11.62 6.93
C GLY A 41 2.66 10.63 5.93
N ALA A 42 1.93 9.60 6.38
CA ALA A 42 1.23 8.69 5.48
C ALA A 42 0.03 9.39 4.83
N ARG A 43 -0.14 9.21 3.52
CA ARG A 43 -1.24 9.78 2.73
C ARG A 43 -2.31 8.76 2.38
N ALA A 44 -1.97 7.49 2.35
CA ALA A 44 -2.88 6.36 2.13
C ALA A 44 -2.72 5.36 3.27
N VAL A 45 -3.83 4.86 3.82
CA VAL A 45 -3.85 3.91 4.94
C VAL A 45 -4.88 2.82 4.65
N GLU A 46 -4.54 1.56 4.90
CA GLU A 46 -5.38 0.40 4.67
C GLU A 46 -5.98 -0.11 5.99
N PHE A 47 -7.30 -0.10 6.11
CA PHE A 47 -8.02 -0.85 7.14
C PHE A 47 -8.35 -2.24 6.62
N THR A 48 -8.04 -3.30 7.38
CA THR A 48 -8.32 -4.67 6.94
C THR A 48 -9.67 -5.19 7.44
N ASN A 49 -10.44 -5.78 6.53
CA ASN A 49 -11.72 -6.44 6.83
C ASN A 49 -11.44 -7.80 7.53
N ARG A 50 -11.25 -7.76 8.84
CA ARG A 50 -11.02 -8.95 9.67
C ARG A 50 -11.95 -8.95 10.87
N GLY A 51 -12.64 -10.07 11.08
CA GLY A 51 -13.61 -10.24 12.14
C GLY A 51 -15.01 -9.71 11.78
N ASP A 52 -15.96 -10.08 12.62
CA ASP A 52 -17.35 -9.69 12.47
C ASP A 52 -17.52 -8.17 12.63
N PHE A 53 -18.46 -7.60 11.88
CA PHE A 53 -18.79 -6.17 11.92
C PHE A 53 -17.67 -5.21 11.50
N ALA A 54 -16.56 -5.70 10.94
CA ALA A 54 -15.46 -4.84 10.47
C ALA A 54 -15.94 -3.73 9.50
N HIS A 55 -16.96 -4.01 8.68
CA HIS A 55 -17.56 -3.02 7.79
C HIS A 55 -18.25 -1.86 8.53
N GLN A 56 -18.84 -2.11 9.72
CA GLN A 56 -19.45 -1.07 10.55
C GLN A 56 -18.37 -0.17 11.18
N THR A 57 -17.30 -0.78 11.69
CA THR A 57 -16.10 -0.06 12.15
C THR A 57 -15.54 0.81 11.04
N PHE A 58 -15.38 0.26 9.83
CA PHE A 58 -14.90 1.00 8.67
C PHE A 58 -15.82 2.17 8.29
N LEU A 59 -17.13 1.98 8.26
CA LEU A 59 -18.09 3.04 7.94
C LEU A 59 -17.99 4.21 8.93
N ALA A 60 -17.93 3.93 10.23
CA ALA A 60 -17.77 4.96 11.25
C ALA A 60 -16.41 5.67 11.13
N LEU A 61 -15.33 4.90 10.94
CA LEU A 61 -13.99 5.42 10.69
C LEU A 61 -13.96 6.33 9.45
N SER A 62 -14.50 5.88 8.33
CA SER A 62 -14.50 6.61 7.06
C SER A 62 -15.18 7.97 7.17
N ARG A 63 -16.31 8.04 7.86
CA ARG A 63 -17.02 9.30 8.11
C ARG A 63 -16.16 10.26 8.93
N ARG A 64 -15.51 9.76 9.98
CA ARG A 64 -14.66 10.59 10.84
C ARG A 64 -13.40 11.05 10.12
N VAL A 65 -12.73 10.17 9.37
CA VAL A 65 -11.57 10.53 8.53
C VAL A 65 -11.93 11.59 7.50
N ALA A 66 -13.09 11.47 6.84
CA ALA A 66 -13.54 12.46 5.87
C ALA A 66 -13.78 13.86 6.47
N ALA A 67 -14.17 13.91 7.74
CA ALA A 67 -14.44 15.16 8.47
C ALA A 67 -13.16 15.79 9.07
N GLU A 68 -12.30 14.97 9.67
CA GLU A 68 -11.17 15.45 10.49
C GLU A 68 -9.80 15.33 9.79
N LEU A 69 -9.66 14.43 8.81
CA LEU A 69 -8.41 14.15 8.10
C LEU A 69 -8.64 14.09 6.57
N PRO A 70 -9.13 15.16 5.94
CA PRO A 70 -9.59 15.15 4.54
C PRO A 70 -8.50 14.83 3.51
N ASP A 71 -7.22 14.98 3.88
CA ASP A 71 -6.07 14.67 3.02
C ASP A 71 -5.64 13.21 3.09
N VAL A 72 -6.24 12.41 4.00
CA VAL A 72 -5.93 10.99 4.15
C VAL A 72 -6.86 10.15 3.28
N ILE A 73 -6.27 9.28 2.49
CA ILE A 73 -6.96 8.32 1.63
C ILE A 73 -7.09 6.99 2.37
N LEU A 74 -8.34 6.64 2.73
CA LEU A 74 -8.63 5.39 3.42
C LEU A 74 -9.02 4.31 2.41
N GLY A 75 -8.34 3.15 2.51
CA GLY A 75 -8.64 1.95 1.74
C GLY A 75 -9.10 0.79 2.59
N ALA A 76 -9.66 -0.21 1.94
CA ALA A 76 -10.12 -1.45 2.57
C ALA A 76 -9.34 -2.65 2.05
N GLY A 77 -8.73 -3.42 2.96
CA GLY A 77 -7.99 -4.64 2.67
C GLY A 77 -8.69 -5.91 3.14
N THR A 78 -8.13 -7.05 2.76
CA THR A 78 -8.71 -8.38 2.98
C THR A 78 -10.10 -8.52 2.31
N ILE A 79 -10.22 -7.96 1.12
CA ILE A 79 -11.44 -8.05 0.31
C ILE A 79 -11.30 -9.22 -0.67
N ILE A 80 -12.22 -10.18 -0.58
CA ILE A 80 -12.13 -11.45 -1.29
C ILE A 80 -13.15 -11.59 -2.43
N ASP A 81 -14.19 -10.79 -2.46
CA ASP A 81 -15.30 -10.87 -3.42
C ASP A 81 -15.87 -9.50 -3.79
N ALA A 82 -16.61 -9.43 -4.89
CA ALA A 82 -17.18 -8.19 -5.39
C ALA A 82 -18.32 -7.62 -4.50
N PRO A 83 -19.22 -8.40 -3.90
CA PRO A 83 -20.20 -7.88 -2.96
C PRO A 83 -19.56 -7.18 -1.76
N THR A 84 -18.52 -7.78 -1.17
CA THR A 84 -17.76 -7.16 -0.07
C THR A 84 -17.04 -5.90 -0.54
N ALA A 85 -16.41 -5.92 -1.72
CA ALA A 85 -15.81 -4.71 -2.31
C ALA A 85 -16.84 -3.58 -2.48
N ALA A 86 -18.04 -3.90 -3.00
CA ALA A 86 -19.10 -2.93 -3.18
C ALA A 86 -19.56 -2.28 -1.86
N LEU A 87 -19.66 -3.08 -0.79
CA LEU A 87 -20.02 -2.62 0.56
C LEU A 87 -18.99 -1.61 1.09
N PHE A 88 -17.69 -1.94 1.04
CA PHE A 88 -16.64 -1.05 1.52
C PHE A 88 -16.49 0.21 0.66
N ILE A 89 -16.64 0.11 -0.66
CA ILE A 89 -16.64 1.27 -1.56
C ILE A 89 -17.82 2.21 -1.23
N ALA A 90 -19.01 1.65 -1.00
CA ALA A 90 -20.17 2.44 -0.57
C ALA A 90 -19.99 3.07 0.81
N ALA A 91 -19.21 2.43 1.69
CA ALA A 91 -18.83 2.97 3.00
C ALA A 91 -17.67 3.98 2.92
N GLY A 92 -17.12 4.26 1.75
CA GLY A 92 -16.11 5.32 1.56
C GLY A 92 -14.68 4.85 1.26
N ALA A 93 -14.43 3.55 1.03
CA ALA A 93 -13.13 3.08 0.60
C ALA A 93 -12.72 3.71 -0.75
N ARG A 94 -11.49 4.24 -0.83
CA ARG A 94 -10.93 4.88 -2.01
C ARG A 94 -9.98 3.97 -2.78
N PHE A 95 -9.52 2.91 -2.16
CA PHE A 95 -8.86 1.78 -2.80
C PHE A 95 -9.25 0.49 -2.10
N VAL A 96 -9.12 -0.60 -2.81
CA VAL A 96 -9.45 -1.96 -2.36
C VAL A 96 -8.21 -2.83 -2.50
N VAL A 97 -7.90 -3.62 -1.48
CA VAL A 97 -6.77 -4.57 -1.49
C VAL A 97 -7.29 -5.99 -1.30
N GLY A 98 -6.96 -6.87 -2.24
CA GLY A 98 -7.23 -8.31 -2.16
C GLY A 98 -6.08 -9.07 -1.51
N GLN A 99 -6.38 -10.27 -1.01
CA GLN A 99 -5.35 -11.26 -0.64
C GLN A 99 -4.99 -12.18 -1.82
N SER A 100 -5.85 -12.24 -2.82
CA SER A 100 -5.68 -12.94 -4.08
C SER A 100 -6.26 -12.10 -5.21
N PHE A 101 -5.92 -12.43 -6.45
CA PHE A 101 -6.53 -11.81 -7.62
C PHE A 101 -7.98 -12.31 -7.80
N SER A 102 -8.91 -11.37 -8.00
CA SER A 102 -10.30 -11.64 -8.37
C SER A 102 -10.70 -10.72 -9.52
N GLU A 103 -11.00 -11.32 -10.66
CA GLU A 103 -11.47 -10.59 -11.84
C GLU A 103 -12.78 -9.83 -11.59
N GLU A 104 -13.69 -10.42 -10.80
CA GLU A 104 -14.97 -9.78 -10.47
C GLU A 104 -14.76 -8.51 -9.64
N VAL A 105 -13.85 -8.54 -8.66
CA VAL A 105 -13.46 -7.36 -7.86
C VAL A 105 -12.82 -6.30 -8.76
N ALA A 106 -11.92 -6.70 -9.67
CA ALA A 106 -11.27 -5.78 -10.60
C ALA A 106 -12.30 -5.08 -11.50
N ARG A 107 -13.22 -5.84 -12.10
CA ARG A 107 -14.30 -5.29 -12.93
C ARG A 107 -15.22 -4.34 -12.16
N LEU A 108 -15.58 -4.67 -10.93
CA LEU A 108 -16.36 -3.80 -10.06
C LEU A 108 -15.61 -2.50 -9.77
N CYS A 109 -14.36 -2.59 -9.34
CA CYS A 109 -13.53 -1.42 -9.02
C CYS A 109 -13.33 -0.52 -10.24
N ASN A 110 -13.11 -1.09 -11.43
CA ASN A 110 -13.01 -0.34 -12.67
C ASN A 110 -14.29 0.43 -13.01
N ARG A 111 -15.47 -0.19 -12.88
CA ARG A 111 -16.78 0.48 -13.06
C ARG A 111 -16.96 1.65 -12.07
N ARG A 112 -16.45 1.52 -10.86
CA ARG A 112 -16.56 2.52 -9.80
C ARG A 112 -15.38 3.52 -9.80
N ARG A 113 -14.40 3.36 -10.68
CA ARG A 113 -13.15 4.14 -10.74
C ARG A 113 -12.38 4.14 -9.43
N VAL A 114 -12.40 3.02 -8.73
CA VAL A 114 -11.65 2.77 -7.50
C VAL A 114 -10.40 1.97 -7.84
N VAL A 115 -9.27 2.27 -7.20
CA VAL A 115 -8.03 1.51 -7.36
C VAL A 115 -8.23 0.13 -6.74
N TYR A 116 -7.87 -0.93 -7.46
CA TYR A 116 -7.80 -2.29 -6.92
C TYR A 116 -6.35 -2.77 -6.93
N ILE A 117 -5.89 -3.27 -5.79
CA ILE A 117 -4.54 -3.81 -5.58
C ILE A 117 -4.71 -5.30 -5.23
N PRO A 118 -4.75 -6.19 -6.23
CA PRO A 118 -4.92 -7.64 -6.02
C PRO A 118 -3.70 -8.28 -5.41
N GLY A 119 -3.91 -9.29 -4.57
CA GLY A 119 -2.87 -10.21 -4.13
C GLY A 119 -2.45 -11.14 -5.27
N CYS A 120 -1.16 -11.23 -5.55
CA CYS A 120 -0.57 -12.08 -6.57
C CYS A 120 0.67 -12.75 -5.99
N GLY A 121 0.84 -14.05 -6.24
CA GLY A 121 1.98 -14.83 -5.81
C GLY A 121 2.86 -15.30 -6.97
N THR A 122 2.39 -15.18 -8.22
CA THR A 122 3.08 -15.66 -9.42
C THR A 122 3.10 -14.63 -10.52
N ALA A 123 4.03 -14.76 -11.46
CA ALA A 123 4.11 -13.90 -12.65
C ALA A 123 2.81 -13.97 -13.49
N THR A 124 2.18 -15.16 -13.56
CA THR A 124 0.91 -15.34 -14.30
C THR A 124 -0.23 -14.54 -13.65
N GLU A 125 -0.34 -14.56 -12.33
CA GLU A 125 -1.35 -13.78 -11.62
C GLU A 125 -1.12 -12.27 -11.75
N ILE A 126 0.15 -11.84 -11.72
CA ILE A 126 0.51 -10.44 -11.94
C ILE A 126 0.09 -10.01 -13.35
N ALA A 127 0.45 -10.79 -14.37
CA ALA A 127 0.08 -10.49 -15.75
C ALA A 127 -1.43 -10.42 -15.95
N ALA A 128 -2.20 -11.35 -15.39
CA ALA A 128 -3.67 -11.35 -15.46
C ALA A 128 -4.28 -10.12 -14.76
N ALA A 129 -3.72 -9.70 -13.63
CA ALA A 129 -4.17 -8.50 -12.93
C ALA A 129 -3.86 -7.22 -13.73
N GLU A 130 -2.68 -7.13 -14.33
CA GLU A 130 -2.28 -5.99 -15.16
C GLU A 130 -3.09 -5.90 -16.46
N GLU A 131 -3.40 -7.03 -17.10
CA GLU A 131 -4.25 -7.11 -18.30
C GLU A 131 -5.64 -6.48 -18.07
N ILE A 132 -6.22 -6.67 -16.89
CA ILE A 132 -7.53 -6.08 -16.53
C ILE A 132 -7.41 -4.63 -16.04
N GLY A 133 -6.21 -4.06 -15.99
CA GLY A 133 -5.95 -2.66 -15.66
C GLY A 133 -5.67 -2.38 -14.18
N CYS A 134 -5.17 -3.36 -13.42
CA CYS A 134 -4.65 -3.09 -12.08
C CYS A 134 -3.27 -2.41 -12.18
N GLU A 135 -3.14 -1.16 -11.72
CA GLU A 135 -1.90 -0.39 -11.83
C GLU A 135 -0.85 -0.79 -10.80
N ILE A 136 -1.26 -1.37 -9.68
CA ILE A 136 -0.39 -1.85 -8.61
C ILE A 136 -0.84 -3.27 -8.27
N VAL A 137 0.11 -4.19 -8.13
CA VAL A 137 -0.15 -5.56 -7.67
C VAL A 137 0.50 -5.79 -6.31
N LYS A 138 -0.21 -6.43 -5.40
CA LYS A 138 0.31 -6.82 -4.10
C LYS A 138 1.02 -8.15 -4.20
N LEU A 139 2.32 -8.21 -3.89
CA LEU A 139 2.98 -9.51 -3.70
C LEU A 139 2.60 -10.09 -2.34
N PHE A 140 1.90 -11.24 -2.35
CA PHE A 140 1.42 -11.88 -1.12
C PHE A 140 1.30 -13.41 -1.29
N PRO A 141 1.78 -14.18 -0.30
CA PRO A 141 2.57 -13.76 0.87
C PRO A 141 4.04 -13.51 0.49
N ALA A 142 4.53 -12.28 0.68
CA ALA A 142 5.85 -11.87 0.20
C ALA A 142 7.01 -12.71 0.77
N ALA A 143 6.90 -13.18 2.01
CA ALA A 143 7.94 -13.99 2.66
C ALA A 143 8.09 -15.40 2.05
N ALA A 144 7.07 -15.92 1.33
CA ALA A 144 7.11 -17.26 0.72
C ALA A 144 7.92 -17.32 -0.59
N TYR A 145 8.33 -16.19 -1.16
CA TYR A 145 8.89 -16.09 -2.52
C TYR A 145 10.33 -15.56 -2.56
N ASP A 146 11.18 -15.89 -1.63
CA ASP A 146 12.55 -15.34 -1.57
C ASP A 146 12.58 -13.79 -1.62
N GLY A 147 11.49 -13.19 -1.21
CA GLY A 147 11.36 -11.75 -0.97
C GLY A 147 11.85 -10.85 -2.11
N PRO A 148 12.85 -9.98 -1.84
CA PRO A 148 13.36 -9.04 -2.83
C PRO A 148 13.94 -9.66 -4.10
N ALA A 149 14.46 -10.91 -4.04
CA ALA A 149 15.03 -11.56 -5.22
C ALA A 149 13.94 -11.93 -6.23
N PHE A 150 12.76 -12.39 -5.79
CA PHE A 150 11.63 -12.62 -6.68
C PHE A 150 11.28 -11.34 -7.46
N VAL A 151 11.13 -10.21 -6.75
CA VAL A 151 10.77 -8.94 -7.39
C VAL A 151 11.81 -8.50 -8.41
N ARG A 152 13.09 -8.57 -8.05
CA ARG A 152 14.19 -8.20 -8.96
C ARG A 152 14.18 -9.03 -10.23
N ASN A 153 14.01 -10.35 -10.11
CA ASN A 153 13.97 -11.26 -11.24
C ASN A 153 12.71 -11.06 -12.10
N PHE A 154 11.57 -10.80 -11.47
CA PHE A 154 10.32 -10.50 -12.18
C PHE A 154 10.38 -9.16 -12.94
N LEU A 155 10.90 -8.12 -12.32
CA LEU A 155 10.96 -6.79 -12.94
C LEU A 155 12.00 -6.68 -14.05
N ALA A 156 12.98 -7.58 -14.13
CA ALA A 156 13.98 -7.56 -15.20
C ALA A 156 13.35 -7.61 -16.60
N PRO A 157 12.45 -8.56 -16.94
CA PRO A 157 11.70 -8.57 -18.19
C PRO A 157 10.46 -7.66 -18.18
N SER A 158 9.97 -7.22 -17.01
CA SER A 158 8.71 -6.48 -16.84
C SER A 158 8.92 -5.18 -16.04
N PRO A 159 9.78 -4.24 -16.51
CA PRO A 159 10.16 -3.06 -15.72
C PRO A 159 9.01 -2.04 -15.52
N GLY A 160 7.91 -2.17 -16.24
CA GLY A 160 6.72 -1.33 -16.12
C GLY A 160 5.80 -1.71 -14.96
N SER A 161 5.91 -2.93 -14.44
CA SER A 161 5.06 -3.45 -13.37
C SER A 161 5.32 -2.74 -12.05
N LYS A 162 4.23 -2.48 -11.29
CA LYS A 162 4.31 -1.83 -9.98
C LYS A 162 3.94 -2.83 -8.89
N VAL A 163 4.97 -3.41 -8.27
CA VAL A 163 4.82 -4.42 -7.22
C VAL A 163 4.86 -3.77 -5.84
N MET A 164 3.92 -4.13 -4.99
CA MET A 164 3.81 -3.72 -3.58
C MET A 164 3.81 -4.97 -2.69
N PRO A 165 4.96 -5.43 -2.17
CA PRO A 165 4.97 -6.51 -1.19
C PRO A 165 4.30 -6.07 0.11
N THR A 166 3.62 -7.00 0.78
CA THR A 166 2.98 -6.75 2.08
C THR A 166 3.44 -7.76 3.11
N ASN A 167 3.21 -7.45 4.40
CA ASN A 167 3.74 -8.20 5.52
C ASN A 167 5.28 -8.22 5.55
N VAL A 168 5.87 -7.10 5.16
CA VAL A 168 7.32 -6.89 5.21
C VAL A 168 7.77 -6.50 6.61
N LEU A 169 9.00 -6.85 6.97
CA LEU A 169 9.61 -6.39 8.23
C LEU A 169 9.80 -4.88 8.19
N ALA A 170 9.36 -4.19 9.26
CA ALA A 170 9.53 -2.75 9.40
C ALA A 170 10.90 -2.42 10.01
N THR A 171 11.96 -2.76 9.30
CA THR A 171 13.34 -2.41 9.64
C THR A 171 13.98 -1.65 8.48
N GLU A 172 14.98 -0.83 8.78
CA GLU A 172 15.70 -0.09 7.75
C GLU A 172 16.35 -1.03 6.72
N GLU A 173 16.98 -2.11 7.18
CA GLU A 173 17.62 -3.10 6.33
C GLU A 173 16.65 -3.76 5.35
N ALA A 174 15.52 -4.28 5.86
CA ALA A 174 14.50 -4.89 5.01
C ALA A 174 13.90 -3.89 4.02
N THR A 175 13.65 -2.65 4.47
CA THR A 175 13.15 -1.57 3.60
C THR A 175 14.13 -1.28 2.46
N ARG A 176 15.42 -1.14 2.75
CA ARG A 176 16.48 -0.94 1.75
C ARG A 176 16.52 -2.09 0.74
N ALA A 177 16.46 -3.34 1.21
CA ALA A 177 16.48 -4.52 0.34
C ALA A 177 15.30 -4.54 -0.65
N TRP A 178 14.08 -4.26 -0.18
CA TRP A 178 12.89 -4.21 -1.02
C TRP A 178 12.95 -3.07 -2.04
N ILE A 179 13.33 -1.86 -1.61
CA ILE A 179 13.44 -0.70 -2.50
C ILE A 179 14.54 -0.92 -3.55
N ALA A 180 15.67 -1.52 -3.17
CA ALA A 180 16.74 -1.88 -4.11
C ALA A 180 16.28 -2.91 -5.16
N ALA A 181 15.35 -3.82 -4.80
CA ALA A 181 14.75 -4.78 -5.73
C ALA A 181 13.80 -4.14 -6.74
N GLY A 182 13.39 -2.87 -6.56
CA GLY A 182 12.57 -2.14 -7.52
C GLY A 182 11.08 -2.04 -7.18
N VAL A 183 10.66 -2.40 -5.97
CA VAL A 183 9.25 -2.27 -5.57
C VAL A 183 8.74 -0.84 -5.69
N ALA A 184 7.47 -0.70 -6.04
CA ALA A 184 6.82 0.60 -6.20
C ALA A 184 6.36 1.20 -4.87
N ALA A 185 5.93 0.36 -3.93
CA ALA A 185 5.53 0.74 -2.59
C ALA A 185 5.69 -0.46 -1.64
N LEU A 186 5.55 -0.25 -0.35
CA LEU A 186 5.56 -1.27 0.70
C LEU A 186 4.27 -1.22 1.51
N GLY A 187 3.60 -2.36 1.67
CA GLY A 187 2.50 -2.50 2.62
C GLY A 187 3.01 -3.01 3.97
N VAL A 188 2.87 -2.21 5.02
CA VAL A 188 3.46 -2.51 6.33
C VAL A 188 2.40 -2.44 7.43
N GLY A 189 2.35 -3.47 8.26
CA GLY A 189 1.32 -3.61 9.29
C GLY A 189 1.88 -4.07 10.63
N GLY A 190 1.62 -5.30 11.02
CA GLY A 190 1.95 -5.82 12.36
C GLY A 190 3.40 -5.69 12.82
N HIS A 191 4.33 -5.55 11.89
CA HIS A 191 5.73 -5.25 12.22
C HIS A 191 6.00 -3.77 12.53
N LEU A 192 5.08 -2.87 12.16
CA LEU A 192 5.18 -1.44 12.45
C LEU A 192 4.43 -1.10 13.76
N TYR A 193 3.30 -1.77 13.99
CA TYR A 193 2.43 -1.51 15.13
C TYR A 193 2.27 -2.75 16.00
N SER A 194 2.83 -2.73 17.21
CA SER A 194 2.62 -3.80 18.18
C SER A 194 1.18 -3.80 18.71
N ALA A 195 0.71 -4.96 19.22
CA ALA A 195 -0.61 -5.06 19.80
C ALA A 195 -0.81 -4.08 20.98
N ASP A 196 0.22 -3.90 21.81
CA ASP A 196 0.20 -2.98 22.94
C ASP A 196 0.08 -1.52 22.49
N LEU A 197 0.76 -1.15 21.40
CA LEU A 197 0.67 0.18 20.83
C LEU A 197 -0.74 0.48 20.29
N VAL A 198 -1.36 -0.52 19.65
CA VAL A 198 -2.75 -0.42 19.19
C VAL A 198 -3.72 -0.32 20.37
N ALA A 199 -3.53 -1.14 21.41
CA ALA A 199 -4.38 -1.16 22.59
C ALA A 199 -4.30 0.15 23.42
N SER A 200 -3.10 0.72 23.54
CA SER A 200 -2.89 2.00 24.25
C SER A 200 -3.36 3.21 23.45
N ARG A 201 -3.65 3.06 22.16
CA ARG A 201 -3.99 4.18 21.24
C ARG A 201 -2.95 5.30 21.26
N ASP A 202 -1.68 4.94 21.40
CA ASP A 202 -0.58 5.91 21.49
C ASP A 202 -0.30 6.50 20.11
N ARG A 203 -1.06 7.53 19.78
CA ARG A 203 -1.00 8.26 18.52
C ARG A 203 0.39 8.85 18.25
N ALA A 204 1.05 9.35 19.28
CA ALA A 204 2.38 9.95 19.12
C ALA A 204 3.43 8.91 18.73
N ALA A 205 3.43 7.74 19.39
CA ALA A 205 4.32 6.64 19.05
C ALA A 205 4.01 6.05 17.66
N ILE A 206 2.71 5.97 17.27
CA ILE A 206 2.33 5.56 15.91
C ILE A 206 2.89 6.55 14.88
N ALA A 207 2.77 7.87 15.13
CA ALA A 207 3.29 8.91 14.25
C ALA A 207 4.81 8.83 14.11
N GLU A 208 5.53 8.64 15.21
CA GLU A 208 6.99 8.50 15.21
C GLU A 208 7.44 7.29 14.37
N ARG A 209 6.86 6.11 14.61
CA ARG A 209 7.18 4.89 13.84
C ARG A 209 6.86 5.04 12.36
N THR A 210 5.72 5.63 12.03
CA THR A 210 5.33 5.88 10.64
C THR A 210 6.32 6.82 9.95
N ARG A 211 6.71 7.89 10.63
CA ARG A 211 7.68 8.87 10.12
C ARG A 211 9.04 8.23 9.89
N ALA A 212 9.52 7.43 10.84
CA ALA A 212 10.78 6.71 10.69
C ALA A 212 10.75 5.76 9.49
N PHE A 213 9.68 4.98 9.34
CA PHE A 213 9.52 4.06 8.22
C PHE A 213 9.49 4.77 6.87
N LEU A 214 8.73 5.86 6.74
CA LEU A 214 8.72 6.69 5.52
C LEU A 214 10.06 7.33 5.23
N GLY A 215 10.83 7.68 6.26
CA GLY A 215 12.20 8.14 6.14
C GLY A 215 13.10 7.09 5.49
N TRP A 216 13.07 5.84 5.97
CA TRP A 216 13.82 4.74 5.37
C TRP A 216 13.47 4.47 3.91
N VAL A 217 12.17 4.57 3.56
CA VAL A 217 11.71 4.41 2.17
C VAL A 217 12.30 5.52 1.29
N ARG A 218 12.22 6.77 1.72
CA ARG A 218 12.77 7.92 0.99
C ARG A 218 14.27 7.77 0.77
N ASP A 219 15.02 7.53 1.84
CA ASP A 219 16.47 7.45 1.82
C ASP A 219 16.96 6.28 0.92
N ALA A 220 16.24 5.13 0.98
CA ALA A 220 16.53 4.00 0.11
C ALA A 220 16.23 4.29 -1.37
N ARG A 221 15.19 5.05 -1.68
CA ARG A 221 14.87 5.48 -3.06
C ARG A 221 15.91 6.45 -3.61
N GLU A 222 16.37 7.40 -2.81
CA GLU A 222 17.43 8.33 -3.18
C GLU A 222 18.74 7.59 -3.47
N ALA A 223 19.11 6.63 -2.62
CA ALA A 223 20.28 5.79 -2.82
C ALA A 223 20.19 4.98 -4.13
N ARG A 224 19.03 4.37 -4.41
CA ARG A 224 18.79 3.63 -5.67
C ARG A 224 18.91 4.53 -6.89
N SER A 225 18.34 5.72 -6.85
CA SER A 225 18.38 6.68 -7.96
C SER A 225 19.80 7.15 -8.24
N SER A 226 20.58 7.41 -7.19
CA SER A 226 21.98 7.81 -7.30
C SER A 226 22.86 6.70 -7.90
N ALA A 227 22.65 5.44 -7.47
CA ALA A 227 23.36 4.28 -8.02
C ALA A 227 23.03 4.07 -9.52
N ALA A 228 21.77 4.22 -9.91
CA ALA A 228 21.34 4.11 -11.30
C ALA A 228 21.97 5.21 -12.18
N ALA A 229 22.04 6.45 -11.69
CA ALA A 229 22.69 7.56 -12.40
C ALA A 229 24.19 7.35 -12.61
N GLN A 230 24.87 6.74 -11.63
CA GLN A 230 26.32 6.41 -11.73
C GLN A 230 26.59 5.24 -12.68
N ALA A 231 25.68 4.29 -12.79
CA ALA A 231 25.78 3.12 -13.67
C ALA A 231 25.45 3.44 -15.14
N ALA A 232 24.81 4.57 -15.42
CA ALA A 232 24.48 4.99 -16.79
C ALA A 232 25.79 5.27 -17.57
N PRO A 233 25.97 4.69 -18.79
CA PRO A 233 27.14 4.95 -19.60
C PRO A 233 27.24 6.45 -19.92
N ARG A 234 28.39 7.07 -19.61
CA ARG A 234 28.68 8.44 -20.04
C ARG A 234 28.54 8.46 -21.57
N GLN A 235 27.55 9.17 -22.08
CA GLN A 235 27.45 9.41 -23.52
C GLN A 235 28.75 10.08 -23.94
N GLY A 236 29.61 9.30 -24.59
CA GLY A 236 30.86 9.79 -25.10
C GLY A 236 30.57 10.86 -26.14
N GLY A 237 31.01 12.08 -25.87
CA GLY A 237 31.02 13.18 -26.82
C GLY A 237 31.90 12.83 -28.00
N GLY A 238 31.35 12.14 -28.96
CA GLY A 238 31.93 11.95 -30.29
C GLY A 238 31.69 13.19 -31.13
N ARG A 239 32.54 14.19 -30.96
CA ARG A 239 32.74 15.18 -32.05
C ARG A 239 33.45 14.48 -33.18
N ARG A 240 32.81 14.39 -34.35
CA ARG A 240 33.45 14.56 -35.66
C ARG A 240 32.46 15.25 -36.60
#